data_48aca7fddbc632096182d8507467ee6c
#
_entry.id   48aca7fddbc632096182d8507467ee6c
#
_cell.length_a   1.000
_cell.length_b   1.000
_cell.length_c   1.000
_cell.angle_alpha   90.00
_cell.angle_beta   90.00
_cell.angle_gamma   90.00
#
_symmetry.space_group_name_H-M   'P 1'
#
loop_
_entity.id
_entity.type
_entity.pdbx_description
1 polymer ?
#
loop_
_entity_poly.entity_id
_entity_poly.type
_entity_poly.pdbx_seq_one_letter_code
_entity_poly.pdbx_strand_id
1 'polypeptide(L)'
;MTEYTIHWVYKTLVITKHRVYSKGMSVQYTLLGFLAEESNYGYELKKKYDGYFGKDKPILTGQIYSTLARLKRDNKVKEITDTSESGGPDRVRYEITDEGKQDLQVWLESPEAPSPQLQATMYIKAVLAILKDGDASPYLDNQRQAHIQRMRELTAQRRDSNLSDMLLIDHALYHLEADLRWIELTISRLTRLKEEILHEQTNN
;
A
#
# COMPACT_ATOMS: atom_id res chain seq x y z
N MET A 1 4.24 10.37 -33.00
CA MET A 1 4.26 9.84 -31.62
C MET A 1 5.72 9.68 -31.22
N THR A 2 6.25 10.63 -30.50
CA THR A 2 7.67 10.68 -30.15
C THR A 2 7.99 9.74 -29.01
N GLU A 3 9.14 9.08 -29.05
CA GLU A 3 9.67 8.12 -28.05
C GLU A 3 9.55 8.59 -26.59
N TYR A 4 9.52 9.90 -26.35
CA TYR A 4 9.36 10.50 -25.03
C TYR A 4 8.01 10.23 -24.38
N THR A 5 6.91 10.21 -25.13
CA THR A 5 5.55 9.97 -24.63
C THR A 5 5.38 8.50 -24.24
N ILE A 6 5.97 7.59 -25.00
CA ILE A 6 5.95 6.14 -24.72
C ILE A 6 6.79 5.83 -23.48
N HIS A 7 7.95 6.47 -23.34
CA HIS A 7 8.85 6.28 -22.19
C HIS A 7 8.21 6.74 -20.87
N TRP A 8 7.41 7.82 -20.93
CA TRP A 8 6.71 8.36 -19.76
C TRP A 8 5.53 7.49 -19.32
N VAL A 9 4.74 7.00 -20.26
CA VAL A 9 3.64 6.03 -20.01
C VAL A 9 4.19 4.72 -19.44
N TYR A 10 5.32 4.22 -19.95
CA TYR A 10 5.99 3.04 -19.39
C TYR A 10 6.49 3.27 -17.96
N LYS A 11 7.06 4.43 -17.65
CA LYS A 11 7.48 4.78 -16.29
C LYS A 11 6.29 4.82 -15.32
N THR A 12 5.17 5.37 -15.74
CA THR A 12 3.94 5.44 -14.93
C THR A 12 3.32 4.05 -14.74
N LEU A 13 3.35 3.19 -15.75
CA LEU A 13 2.88 1.79 -15.66
C LEU A 13 3.77 0.92 -14.76
N VAL A 14 5.07 1.16 -14.73
CA VAL A 14 6.02 0.47 -13.83
C VAL A 14 5.74 0.84 -12.37
N ILE A 15 5.41 2.10 -12.08
CA ILE A 15 5.02 2.56 -10.73
C ILE A 15 3.73 1.86 -10.27
N THR A 16 2.76 1.66 -11.18
CA THR A 16 1.49 0.97 -10.86
C THR A 16 1.70 -0.53 -10.60
N LYS A 17 2.66 -1.17 -11.30
CA LYS A 17 3.02 -2.57 -11.07
C LYS A 17 3.67 -2.80 -9.69
N HIS A 18 4.49 -1.87 -9.22
CA HIS A 18 5.10 -1.94 -7.89
C HIS A 18 4.07 -1.90 -6.75
N ARG A 19 2.96 -1.16 -6.90
CA ARG A 19 1.91 -1.06 -5.88
C ARG A 19 1.15 -2.39 -5.66
N VAL A 20 1.01 -3.22 -6.68
CA VAL A 20 0.36 -4.54 -6.58
C VAL A 20 1.30 -5.56 -5.93
N TYR A 21 2.60 -5.47 -6.18
CA TYR A 21 3.61 -6.37 -5.58
C TYR A 21 3.85 -6.07 -4.09
N SER A 22 3.83 -4.82 -3.65
CA SER A 22 4.08 -4.43 -2.26
C SER A 22 3.03 -5.00 -1.29
N LYS A 23 1.75 -5.03 -1.65
CA LYS A 23 0.68 -5.51 -0.78
C LYS A 23 0.71 -7.03 -0.54
N GLY A 24 1.10 -7.81 -1.55
CA GLY A 24 1.25 -9.28 -1.42
C GLY A 24 2.53 -9.68 -0.69
N MET A 25 3.61 -8.93 -0.86
CA MET A 25 4.87 -9.14 -0.16
C MET A 25 4.76 -8.80 1.34
N SER A 26 4.06 -7.75 1.71
CA SER A 26 3.83 -7.38 3.10
C SER A 26 3.15 -8.51 3.89
N VAL A 27 2.11 -9.14 3.35
CA VAL A 27 1.42 -10.27 4.01
C VAL A 27 2.36 -11.47 4.20
N GLN A 28 3.18 -11.80 3.20
CA GLN A 28 4.14 -12.89 3.28
C GLN A 28 5.11 -12.72 4.46
N TYR A 29 5.75 -11.58 4.55
CA TYR A 29 6.74 -11.31 5.61
C TYR A 29 6.07 -11.11 6.97
N THR A 30 4.85 -10.60 7.03
CA THR A 30 4.06 -10.56 8.27
C THR A 30 3.81 -11.96 8.81
N LEU A 31 3.40 -12.92 7.94
CA LEU A 31 3.19 -14.30 8.36
C LEU A 31 4.50 -14.97 8.78
N LEU A 32 5.62 -14.75 8.08
CA LEU A 32 6.93 -15.23 8.48
C LEU A 32 7.35 -14.65 9.83
N GLY A 33 7.10 -13.38 10.10
CA GLY A 33 7.36 -12.72 11.37
C GLY A 33 6.60 -13.38 12.52
N PHE A 34 5.31 -13.63 12.35
CA PHE A 34 4.52 -14.33 13.37
C PHE A 34 4.99 -15.77 13.62
N LEU A 35 5.38 -16.48 12.55
CA LEU A 35 5.89 -17.84 12.64
C LEU A 35 7.33 -17.92 13.18
N ALA A 36 8.08 -16.82 13.14
CA ALA A 36 9.40 -16.73 13.78
C ALA A 36 9.29 -16.64 15.31
N GLU A 37 8.16 -16.14 15.85
CA GLU A 37 7.88 -16.14 17.28
C GLU A 37 7.48 -17.53 17.76
N GLU A 38 6.53 -18.18 17.06
CA GLU A 38 6.02 -19.52 17.39
C GLU A 38 5.33 -20.17 16.19
N SER A 39 5.33 -21.50 16.14
CA SER A 39 4.52 -22.25 15.17
C SER A 39 3.03 -22.02 15.43
N ASN A 40 2.21 -21.86 14.38
CA ASN A 40 0.83 -21.48 14.58
C ASN A 40 -0.11 -22.02 13.49
N TYR A 41 -1.42 -22.03 13.76
CA TYR A 41 -2.46 -22.42 12.79
C TYR A 41 -2.83 -21.26 11.88
N GLY A 42 -3.27 -21.56 10.64
CA GLY A 42 -3.64 -20.52 9.68
C GLY A 42 -4.75 -19.56 10.17
N TYR A 43 -5.72 -20.06 10.94
CA TYR A 43 -6.79 -19.23 11.50
C TYR A 43 -6.30 -18.29 12.62
N GLU A 44 -5.34 -18.73 13.44
CA GLU A 44 -4.72 -17.88 14.47
C GLU A 44 -3.81 -16.81 13.83
N LEU A 45 -3.06 -17.17 12.78
CA LEU A 45 -2.30 -16.20 12.01
C LEU A 45 -3.19 -15.11 11.41
N LYS A 46 -4.39 -15.49 10.91
CA LYS A 46 -5.39 -14.51 10.46
C LYS A 46 -5.82 -13.58 11.59
N LYS A 47 -6.19 -14.15 12.74
CA LYS A 47 -6.63 -13.37 13.92
C LYS A 47 -5.54 -12.40 14.39
N LYS A 48 -4.29 -12.88 14.46
CA LYS A 48 -3.12 -12.07 14.82
C LYS A 48 -2.90 -10.95 13.80
N TYR A 49 -2.99 -11.24 12.51
CA TYR A 49 -2.89 -10.25 11.43
C TYR A 49 -3.96 -9.16 11.55
N ASP A 50 -5.22 -9.57 11.73
CA ASP A 50 -6.34 -8.61 11.85
C ASP A 50 -6.20 -7.74 13.11
N GLY A 51 -5.67 -8.28 14.19
CA GLY A 51 -5.42 -7.55 15.42
C GLY A 51 -4.39 -6.41 15.25
N TYR A 52 -3.29 -6.67 14.53
CA TYR A 52 -2.23 -5.69 14.31
C TYR A 52 -2.49 -4.75 13.13
N PHE A 53 -3.03 -5.29 12.01
CA PHE A 53 -3.02 -4.60 10.71
C PHE A 53 -4.39 -4.53 10.04
N GLY A 54 -5.42 -5.18 10.61
CA GLY A 54 -6.72 -5.35 9.99
C GLY A 54 -7.83 -4.42 10.48
N LYS A 55 -7.57 -3.44 11.34
CA LYS A 55 -8.59 -2.58 11.98
C LYS A 55 -9.58 -1.98 10.96
N ASP A 56 -9.05 -1.42 9.87
CA ASP A 56 -9.90 -0.79 8.84
C ASP A 56 -10.28 -1.76 7.72
N LYS A 57 -9.49 -2.81 7.51
CA LYS A 57 -9.67 -3.77 6.41
C LYS A 57 -9.12 -5.14 6.78
N PRO A 58 -9.93 -6.03 7.37
CA PRO A 58 -9.53 -7.39 7.68
C PRO A 58 -9.02 -8.15 6.45
N ILE A 59 -8.02 -9.01 6.66
CA ILE A 59 -7.51 -9.87 5.61
C ILE A 59 -8.47 -11.02 5.31
N LEU A 60 -8.63 -11.36 4.04
CA LEU A 60 -9.45 -12.51 3.65
C LEU A 60 -8.78 -13.83 4.06
N THR A 61 -9.56 -14.77 4.58
CA THR A 61 -9.07 -16.11 4.95
C THR A 61 -8.35 -16.80 3.79
N GLY A 62 -8.90 -16.74 2.58
CA GLY A 62 -8.28 -17.30 1.38
C GLY A 62 -6.91 -16.68 1.06
N GLN A 63 -6.68 -15.42 1.40
CA GLN A 63 -5.38 -14.76 1.19
C GLN A 63 -4.32 -15.30 2.17
N ILE A 64 -4.69 -15.59 3.42
CA ILE A 64 -3.78 -16.22 4.37
C ILE A 64 -3.36 -17.60 3.87
N TYR A 65 -4.32 -18.47 3.53
CA TYR A 65 -4.00 -19.83 3.10
C TYR A 65 -3.27 -19.90 1.76
N SER A 66 -3.62 -19.03 0.81
CA SER A 66 -2.88 -18.94 -0.46
C SER A 66 -1.44 -18.44 -0.26
N THR A 67 -1.21 -17.56 0.71
CA THR A 67 0.14 -17.11 1.08
C THR A 67 0.93 -18.22 1.76
N LEU A 68 0.33 -18.96 2.72
CA LEU A 68 0.97 -20.10 3.37
C LEU A 68 1.31 -21.21 2.38
N ALA A 69 0.42 -21.52 1.44
CA ALA A 69 0.68 -22.51 0.38
C ALA A 69 1.89 -22.09 -0.49
N ARG A 70 2.02 -20.79 -0.83
CA ARG A 70 3.17 -20.26 -1.55
C ARG A 70 4.45 -20.35 -0.72
N LEU A 71 4.40 -19.94 0.55
CA LEU A 71 5.55 -20.04 1.46
C LEU A 71 6.03 -21.48 1.65
N LYS A 72 5.10 -22.43 1.71
CA LYS A 72 5.43 -23.88 1.75
C LYS A 72 6.10 -24.34 0.47
N ARG A 73 5.53 -24.00 -0.70
CA ARG A 73 6.12 -24.31 -2.01
C ARG A 73 7.54 -23.74 -2.14
N ASP A 74 7.77 -22.54 -1.62
CA ASP A 74 9.05 -21.83 -1.66
C ASP A 74 9.99 -22.24 -0.50
N ASN A 75 9.69 -23.34 0.22
CA ASN A 75 10.43 -23.92 1.35
C ASN A 75 10.69 -22.95 2.53
N LYS A 76 9.88 -21.91 2.69
CA LYS A 76 10.01 -20.92 3.78
C LYS A 76 9.22 -21.29 5.03
N VAL A 77 8.22 -22.16 4.88
CA VAL A 77 7.47 -22.76 5.98
C VAL A 77 7.26 -24.24 5.72
N LYS A 78 7.11 -25.00 6.80
CA LYS A 78 6.71 -26.41 6.77
C LYS A 78 5.42 -26.61 7.54
N GLU A 79 4.68 -27.66 7.19
CA GLU A 79 3.50 -28.11 7.92
C GLU A 79 3.89 -29.13 8.98
N ILE A 80 3.30 -28.99 10.17
CA ILE A 80 3.35 -29.97 11.22
C ILE A 80 1.91 -30.43 11.46
N THR A 81 1.68 -31.73 11.36
CA THR A 81 0.37 -32.30 11.66
C THR A 81 0.31 -32.59 13.15
N ASP A 82 -0.57 -31.89 13.86
CA ASP A 82 -0.90 -32.25 15.24
C ASP A 82 -1.93 -33.39 15.19
N THR A 83 -1.47 -34.60 15.46
CA THR A 83 -2.37 -35.74 15.68
C THR A 83 -3.04 -35.54 17.03
N SER A 84 -4.34 -35.19 17.00
CA SER A 84 -5.10 -35.07 18.25
C SER A 84 -5.38 -36.48 18.83
N GLU A 85 -4.86 -36.77 20.00
CA GLU A 85 -5.17 -37.99 20.74
C GLU A 85 -6.67 -38.16 21.02
N SER A 86 -7.50 -37.14 20.80
CA SER A 86 -8.93 -37.09 21.09
C SER A 86 -9.84 -37.32 19.89
N GLY A 87 -9.36 -37.86 18.76
CA GLY A 87 -10.20 -38.28 17.62
C GLY A 87 -10.84 -37.13 16.81
N GLY A 88 -10.38 -35.89 16.97
CA GLY A 88 -10.77 -34.74 16.14
C GLY A 88 -10.04 -34.73 14.80
N PRO A 89 -10.49 -33.91 13.80
CA PRO A 89 -9.78 -33.78 12.55
C PRO A 89 -8.38 -33.25 12.78
N ASP A 90 -7.39 -33.84 12.07
CA ASP A 90 -5.99 -33.40 12.09
C ASP A 90 -5.90 -31.91 11.81
N ARG A 91 -5.16 -31.20 12.67
CA ARG A 91 -4.95 -29.76 12.52
C ARG A 91 -3.55 -29.50 11.97
N VAL A 92 -3.48 -28.72 10.91
CA VAL A 92 -2.21 -28.33 10.30
C VAL A 92 -1.69 -27.06 10.96
N ARG A 93 -0.53 -27.18 11.59
CA ARG A 93 0.24 -26.07 12.13
C ARG A 93 1.38 -25.74 11.16
N TYR A 94 1.69 -24.47 11.04
CA TYR A 94 2.81 -24.00 10.21
C TYR A 94 3.99 -23.59 11.10
N GLU A 95 5.19 -23.89 10.64
CA GLU A 95 6.45 -23.53 11.29
C GLU A 95 7.39 -22.92 10.24
N ILE A 96 8.10 -21.86 10.61
CA ILE A 96 9.10 -21.23 9.75
C ILE A 96 10.34 -22.13 9.63
N THR A 97 10.90 -22.23 8.43
CA THR A 97 12.16 -22.91 8.15
C THR A 97 13.35 -21.97 8.36
N ASP A 98 14.57 -22.51 8.30
CA ASP A 98 15.77 -21.65 8.39
C ASP A 98 15.91 -20.76 7.16
N GLU A 99 15.52 -21.23 5.96
CA GLU A 99 15.40 -20.38 4.76
C GLU A 99 14.39 -19.27 4.93
N GLY A 100 13.24 -19.55 5.58
CA GLY A 100 12.24 -18.57 5.90
C GLY A 100 12.73 -17.50 6.88
N LYS A 101 13.49 -17.90 7.91
CA LYS A 101 14.12 -16.96 8.87
C LYS A 101 15.14 -16.06 8.18
N GLN A 102 15.98 -16.64 7.32
CA GLN A 102 16.98 -15.86 6.58
C GLN A 102 16.33 -14.85 5.63
N ASP A 103 15.29 -15.26 4.89
CA ASP A 103 14.55 -14.37 3.99
C ASP A 103 13.85 -13.23 4.76
N LEU A 104 13.25 -13.53 5.92
CA LEU A 104 12.66 -12.53 6.80
C LEU A 104 13.71 -11.53 7.30
N GLN A 105 14.88 -12.01 7.74
CA GLN A 105 15.96 -11.14 8.22
C GLN A 105 16.44 -10.18 7.14
N VAL A 106 16.70 -10.69 5.93
CA VAL A 106 17.10 -9.85 4.77
C VAL A 106 16.05 -8.80 4.48
N TRP A 107 14.76 -9.16 4.52
CA TRP A 107 13.68 -8.21 4.27
C TRP A 107 13.58 -7.12 5.36
N LEU A 108 13.71 -7.49 6.63
CA LEU A 108 13.66 -6.55 7.77
C LEU A 108 14.83 -5.53 7.74
N GLU A 109 15.99 -5.95 7.23
CA GLU A 109 17.18 -5.08 7.11
C GLU A 109 17.17 -4.23 5.84
N SER A 110 16.34 -4.56 4.86
CA SER A 110 16.27 -3.85 3.60
C SER A 110 15.46 -2.56 3.73
N PRO A 111 16.02 -1.39 3.37
CA PRO A 111 15.25 -0.15 3.38
C PRO A 111 14.21 -0.16 2.26
N GLU A 112 13.04 0.40 2.53
CA GLU A 112 12.05 0.65 1.47
C GLU A 112 12.56 1.75 0.53
N ALA A 113 12.42 1.51 -0.79
CA ALA A 113 12.80 2.51 -1.78
C ALA A 113 11.94 3.77 -1.64
N PRO A 114 12.54 4.96 -1.55
CA PRO A 114 11.79 6.21 -1.55
C PRO A 114 10.88 6.27 -2.78
N SER A 115 9.58 6.35 -2.57
CA SER A 115 8.59 6.46 -3.66
C SER A 115 7.91 7.81 -3.59
N PRO A 116 7.92 8.62 -4.67
CA PRO A 116 7.10 9.82 -4.73
C PRO A 116 5.63 9.37 -4.68
N GLN A 117 4.95 9.68 -3.59
CA GLN A 117 3.56 9.30 -3.38
C GLN A 117 2.57 10.24 -4.05
N LEU A 118 2.99 10.89 -5.12
CA LEU A 118 2.04 11.60 -5.95
C LEU A 118 1.03 10.58 -6.48
N GLN A 119 -0.22 10.69 -6.08
CA GLN A 119 -1.24 9.79 -6.60
C GLN A 119 -1.36 10.07 -8.10
N ALA A 120 -0.86 9.14 -8.92
CA ALA A 120 -0.95 9.23 -10.37
C ALA A 120 -2.38 9.57 -10.84
N THR A 121 -3.40 9.11 -10.10
CA THR A 121 -4.80 9.43 -10.34
C THR A 121 -5.12 10.92 -10.18
N MET A 122 -4.55 11.64 -9.19
CA MET A 122 -4.78 13.08 -9.03
C MET A 122 -4.20 13.87 -10.21
N TYR A 123 -2.99 13.52 -10.62
CA TYR A 123 -2.36 14.15 -11.79
C TYR A 123 -3.16 13.89 -13.07
N ILE A 124 -3.53 12.63 -13.35
CA ILE A 124 -4.33 12.27 -14.53
C ILE A 124 -5.66 13.04 -14.54
N LYS A 125 -6.36 13.12 -13.41
CA LYS A 125 -7.62 13.85 -13.31
C LYS A 125 -7.44 15.35 -13.56
N ALA A 126 -6.37 15.96 -13.04
CA ALA A 126 -6.08 17.37 -13.28
C ALA A 126 -5.81 17.64 -14.79
N VAL A 127 -4.98 16.79 -15.42
CA VAL A 127 -4.72 16.90 -16.87
C VAL A 127 -5.99 16.70 -17.68
N LEU A 128 -6.80 15.69 -17.40
CA LEU A 128 -8.06 15.43 -18.11
C LEU A 128 -9.08 16.56 -17.91
N ALA A 129 -9.14 17.20 -16.74
CA ALA A 129 -9.99 18.35 -16.49
C ALA A 129 -9.55 19.55 -17.35
N ILE A 130 -8.24 19.80 -17.48
CA ILE A 130 -7.70 20.84 -18.36
C ILE A 130 -8.07 20.54 -19.82
N LEU A 131 -7.88 19.31 -20.29
CA LEU A 131 -8.16 18.91 -21.66
C LEU A 131 -9.64 19.03 -22.02
N LYS A 132 -10.53 18.67 -21.08
CA LYS A 132 -11.97 18.66 -21.30
C LYS A 132 -12.60 20.07 -21.14
N ASP A 133 -12.32 20.74 -20.03
CA ASP A 133 -13.03 21.94 -19.58
C ASP A 133 -12.12 23.18 -19.58
N GLY A 134 -10.84 23.03 -19.91
CA GLY A 134 -9.84 24.11 -19.89
C GLY A 134 -9.44 24.57 -18.50
N ASP A 135 -9.92 23.90 -17.43
CA ASP A 135 -9.65 24.28 -16.05
C ASP A 135 -9.74 23.08 -15.11
N ALA A 136 -8.74 22.90 -14.27
CA ALA A 136 -8.70 21.87 -13.23
C ALA A 136 -8.98 22.42 -11.81
N SER A 137 -9.20 23.71 -11.65
CA SER A 137 -9.42 24.36 -10.34
C SER A 137 -10.56 23.71 -9.56
N PRO A 138 -11.76 23.46 -10.13
CA PRO A 138 -12.85 22.84 -9.39
C PRO A 138 -12.51 21.46 -8.84
N TYR A 139 -11.78 20.64 -9.64
CA TYR A 139 -11.33 19.33 -9.20
C TYR A 139 -10.30 19.43 -8.06
N LEU A 140 -9.30 20.30 -8.20
CA LEU A 140 -8.24 20.48 -7.22
C LEU A 140 -8.78 21.07 -5.90
N ASP A 141 -9.73 21.98 -5.95
CA ASP A 141 -10.39 22.52 -4.77
C ASP A 141 -11.20 21.45 -4.04
N ASN A 142 -11.96 20.63 -4.74
CA ASN A 142 -12.67 19.49 -4.15
C ASN A 142 -11.71 18.51 -3.51
N GLN A 143 -10.58 18.21 -4.17
CA GLN A 143 -9.57 17.31 -3.63
C GLN A 143 -8.91 17.90 -2.39
N ARG A 144 -8.64 19.21 -2.37
CA ARG A 144 -8.13 19.93 -1.20
C ARG A 144 -9.08 19.83 -0.01
N GLN A 145 -10.37 20.03 -0.21
CA GLN A 145 -11.39 19.92 0.85
C GLN A 145 -11.44 18.49 1.42
N ALA A 146 -11.38 17.47 0.57
CA ALA A 146 -11.37 16.08 1.01
C ALA A 146 -10.14 15.76 1.88
N HIS A 147 -8.95 16.27 1.51
CA HIS A 147 -7.73 16.10 2.29
C HIS A 147 -7.81 16.79 3.65
N ILE A 148 -8.29 18.04 3.69
CA ILE A 148 -8.48 18.81 4.93
C ILE A 148 -9.46 18.08 5.86
N GLN A 149 -10.56 17.56 5.31
CA GLN A 149 -11.53 16.81 6.10
C GLN A 149 -10.90 15.54 6.69
N ARG A 150 -10.15 14.79 5.88
CA ARG A 150 -9.46 13.58 6.36
C ARG A 150 -8.41 13.90 7.42
N MET A 151 -7.67 14.99 7.29
CA MET A 151 -6.72 15.45 8.32
C MET A 151 -7.41 15.76 9.65
N ARG A 152 -8.59 16.40 9.63
CA ARG A 152 -9.37 16.66 10.84
C ARG A 152 -9.78 15.37 11.55
N GLU A 153 -10.26 14.38 10.79
CA GLU A 153 -10.65 13.07 11.31
C GLU A 153 -9.47 12.35 11.96
N LEU A 154 -8.33 12.28 11.26
CA LEU A 154 -7.13 11.65 11.78
C LEU A 154 -6.59 12.37 13.02
N THR A 155 -6.61 13.71 13.03
CA THR A 155 -6.19 14.50 14.19
C THR A 155 -7.09 14.24 15.40
N ALA A 156 -8.39 14.05 15.19
CA ALA A 156 -9.31 13.66 16.26
C ALA A 156 -9.01 12.25 16.79
N GLN A 157 -8.81 11.28 15.90
CA GLN A 157 -8.47 9.89 16.26
C GLN A 157 -7.15 9.79 17.04
N ARG A 158 -6.17 10.63 16.69
CA ARG A 158 -4.85 10.66 17.32
C ARG A 158 -4.91 10.90 18.84
N ARG A 159 -5.90 11.67 19.32
CA ARG A 159 -6.00 12.06 20.74
C ARG A 159 -6.22 10.87 21.68
N ASP A 160 -6.97 9.86 21.21
CA ASP A 160 -7.36 8.71 22.01
C ASP A 160 -6.59 7.43 21.60
N SER A 161 -5.50 7.60 20.82
CA SER A 161 -4.73 6.48 20.26
C SER A 161 -3.53 6.10 21.13
N ASN A 162 -3.20 4.82 21.17
CA ASN A 162 -1.94 4.34 21.72
C ASN A 162 -0.75 4.72 20.80
N LEU A 163 0.48 4.60 21.29
CA LEU A 163 1.68 5.04 20.56
C LEU A 163 1.82 4.38 19.16
N SER A 164 1.50 3.09 19.03
CA SER A 164 1.57 2.39 17.74
C SER A 164 0.60 2.98 16.72
N ASP A 165 -0.64 3.20 17.13
CA ASP A 165 -1.66 3.82 16.28
C ASP A 165 -1.33 5.29 15.97
N MET A 166 -0.77 6.04 16.94
CA MET A 166 -0.30 7.41 16.72
C MET A 166 0.76 7.49 15.62
N LEU A 167 1.74 6.59 15.60
CA LEU A 167 2.77 6.58 14.56
C LEU A 167 2.19 6.34 13.16
N LEU A 168 1.17 5.48 13.05
CA LEU A 168 0.48 5.25 11.77
C LEU A 168 -0.34 6.47 11.35
N ILE A 169 -1.01 7.12 12.30
CA ILE A 169 -1.78 8.34 12.05
C ILE A 169 -0.85 9.48 11.64
N ASP A 170 0.27 9.68 12.33
CA ASP A 170 1.25 10.71 12.00
C ASP A 170 1.82 10.51 10.60
N HIS A 171 2.15 9.27 10.23
CA HIS A 171 2.56 8.95 8.86
C HIS A 171 1.49 9.35 7.84
N ALA A 172 0.21 9.01 8.09
CA ALA A 172 -0.88 9.38 7.19
C ALA A 172 -1.07 10.90 7.11
N LEU A 173 -0.94 11.64 8.22
CA LEU A 173 -1.03 13.10 8.25
C LEU A 173 0.07 13.75 7.41
N TYR A 174 1.34 13.30 7.53
CA TYR A 174 2.44 13.82 6.72
C TYR A 174 2.24 13.59 5.22
N HIS A 175 1.65 12.45 4.83
CA HIS A 175 1.29 12.22 3.43
C HIS A 175 0.21 13.17 2.93
N LEU A 176 -0.84 13.39 3.71
CA LEU A 176 -1.90 14.34 3.37
C LEU A 176 -1.35 15.78 3.27
N GLU A 177 -0.42 16.17 4.14
CA GLU A 177 0.26 17.46 4.04
C GLU A 177 1.06 17.60 2.75
N ALA A 178 1.80 16.55 2.36
CA ALA A 178 2.55 16.55 1.10
C ALA A 178 1.62 16.67 -0.11
N ASP A 179 0.51 15.94 -0.11
CA ASP A 179 -0.51 16.02 -1.16
C ASP A 179 -1.15 17.42 -1.22
N LEU A 180 -1.48 18.02 -0.08
CA LEU A 180 -2.01 19.39 -0.03
C LEU A 180 -1.02 20.42 -0.61
N ARG A 181 0.25 20.34 -0.25
CA ARG A 181 1.30 21.20 -0.83
C ARG A 181 1.41 21.05 -2.34
N TRP A 182 1.31 19.83 -2.84
CA TRP A 182 1.28 19.58 -4.26
C TRP A 182 0.05 20.17 -4.94
N ILE A 183 -1.14 20.02 -4.35
CA ILE A 183 -2.40 20.62 -4.87
C ILE A 183 -2.26 22.13 -4.95
N GLU A 184 -1.82 22.81 -3.89
CA GLU A 184 -1.61 24.26 -3.86
C GLU A 184 -0.61 24.73 -4.91
N LEU A 185 0.52 24.02 -5.03
CA LEU A 185 1.54 24.30 -6.04
C LEU A 185 0.97 24.13 -7.46
N THR A 186 0.16 23.11 -7.69
CA THR A 186 -0.49 22.86 -8.99
C THR A 186 -1.48 23.96 -9.31
N ILE A 187 -2.34 24.36 -8.36
CA ILE A 187 -3.27 25.47 -8.52
C ILE A 187 -2.52 26.75 -8.90
N SER A 188 -1.43 27.08 -8.22
CA SER A 188 -0.65 28.28 -8.50
C SER A 188 0.01 28.28 -9.91
N ARG A 189 0.13 27.13 -10.54
CA ARG A 189 0.75 26.94 -11.87
C ARG A 189 -0.22 26.52 -12.96
N LEU A 190 -1.52 26.51 -12.70
CA LEU A 190 -2.53 26.01 -13.63
C LEU A 190 -2.52 26.73 -14.98
N THR A 191 -2.37 28.05 -15.00
CA THR A 191 -2.33 28.84 -16.24
C THR A 191 -1.20 28.37 -17.15
N ARG A 192 0.01 28.23 -16.59
CA ARG A 192 1.17 27.76 -17.33
C ARG A 192 1.02 26.31 -17.77
N LEU A 193 0.54 25.43 -16.89
CA LEU A 193 0.31 24.02 -17.22
C LEU A 193 -0.71 23.87 -18.36
N LYS A 194 -1.77 24.69 -18.36
CA LYS A 194 -2.74 24.74 -19.44
C LYS A 194 -2.11 25.13 -20.77
N GLU A 195 -1.30 26.18 -20.77
CA GLU A 195 -0.60 26.64 -21.99
C GLU A 195 0.31 25.54 -22.55
N GLU A 196 1.10 24.88 -21.71
CA GLU A 196 1.98 23.78 -22.11
C GLU A 196 1.19 22.60 -22.71
N ILE A 197 0.10 22.15 -22.06
CA ILE A 197 -0.74 21.03 -22.53
C ILE A 197 -1.42 21.36 -23.87
N LEU A 198 -1.97 22.56 -24.03
CA LEU A 198 -2.66 22.97 -25.25
C LEU A 198 -1.69 23.19 -26.42
N HIS A 199 -0.47 23.70 -26.16
CA HIS A 199 0.58 23.82 -27.17
C HIS A 199 1.04 22.47 -27.74
N GLU A 200 1.14 21.43 -26.88
CA GLU A 200 1.47 20.07 -27.34
C GLU A 200 0.39 19.48 -28.27
N GLN A 201 -0.89 19.86 -28.09
CA GLN A 201 -1.97 19.42 -28.99
C GLN A 201 -1.91 20.08 -30.37
N THR A 202 -1.40 21.32 -30.47
CA THR A 202 -1.37 22.08 -31.73
C THR A 202 -0.17 21.66 -32.59
N ASN A 203 0.85 21.06 -32.02
CA ASN A 203 2.11 20.66 -32.70
C ASN A 203 2.15 19.17 -33.08
N ASN A 204 1.08 18.40 -32.82
CA ASN A 204 0.89 17.01 -33.22
C ASN A 204 -0.24 16.87 -34.25
#